data_09e6ed16819d75a447dfcd0bfcaff819
#
_entry.id   09e6ed16819d75a447dfcd0bfcaff819
#
_cell.length_a   1.000
_cell.length_b   1.000
_cell.length_c   1.000
_cell.angle_alpha   90.00
_cell.angle_beta   90.00
_cell.angle_gamma   90.00
#
_symmetry.space_group_name_H-M   'P 1'
#
loop_
_entity.id
_entity.type
_entity.pdbx_description
1 polymer ?
#
loop_
_entity_poly.entity_id
_entity_poly.type
_entity_poly.pdbx_seq_one_letter_code
_entity_poly.pdbx_strand_id
1 'polypeptide(L)'
;MGNLLKIENINYSLEDLDNSVRKWNISANGKFLLRYPTVYIINDKKSENNFEVYVGETADIRNRTRQHLNADTKVKSFWEDFSESKKSSMYVIGHELFNKSLTLDIENRLMQYLLSVENISRVHNSRTNQQNEYYTSEMLDEIFSEICLLYTSDA
;
A
#
# COMPACT_ATOMS: atom_id res chain seq x y z
N MET A 1 -26.53 0.45 -6.28
CA MET A 1 -25.38 -0.34 -6.61
C MET A 1 -24.37 -0.28 -5.47
N GLY A 2 -24.13 -1.40 -4.85
CA GLY A 2 -23.25 -1.46 -3.70
C GLY A 2 -21.81 -1.15 -4.09
N ASN A 3 -21.20 -0.23 -3.35
CA ASN A 3 -19.77 -0.04 -3.44
C ASN A 3 -19.13 -1.13 -2.59
N LEU A 4 -18.44 -2.06 -3.22
CA LEU A 4 -17.79 -3.17 -2.53
C LEU A 4 -16.35 -2.86 -2.14
N LEU A 5 -16.09 -1.60 -1.80
CA LEU A 5 -14.83 -1.21 -1.19
C LEU A 5 -14.78 -1.74 0.24
N LYS A 6 -13.77 -2.53 0.53
CA LYS A 6 -13.55 -3.12 1.85
C LYS A 6 -12.25 -2.60 2.42
N ILE A 7 -12.31 -1.95 3.57
CA ILE A 7 -11.12 -1.44 4.26
C ILE A 7 -11.11 -2.02 5.66
N GLU A 8 -10.03 -2.71 6.00
CA GLU A 8 -9.83 -3.26 7.34
C GLU A 8 -8.56 -2.65 7.95
N ASN A 9 -8.65 -2.30 9.22
CA ASN A 9 -7.52 -1.80 9.99
C ASN A 9 -7.17 -2.83 11.05
N ILE A 10 -5.95 -3.33 11.00
CA ILE A 10 -5.48 -4.34 11.95
C ILE A 10 -4.17 -3.89 12.57
N ASN A 11 -3.85 -4.41 13.74
CA ASN A 11 -2.52 -4.22 14.29
C ASN A 11 -1.52 -5.01 13.46
N TYR A 12 -0.33 -4.48 13.30
CA TYR A 12 0.71 -5.08 12.49
C TYR A 12 1.44 -6.16 13.28
N SER A 13 0.82 -7.34 13.37
CA SER A 13 1.36 -8.50 14.06
C SER A 13 0.85 -9.79 13.45
N LEU A 14 1.58 -10.89 13.64
CA LEU A 14 1.16 -12.21 13.13
C LEU A 14 -0.14 -12.67 13.77
N GLU A 15 -0.32 -12.42 15.06
CA GLU A 15 -1.53 -12.82 15.78
C GLU A 15 -2.76 -12.13 15.20
N ASP A 16 -2.69 -10.82 15.04
CA ASP A 16 -3.81 -10.04 14.51
C ASP A 16 -4.08 -10.36 13.05
N LEU A 17 -3.04 -10.62 12.28
CA LEU A 17 -3.19 -11.06 10.90
C LEU A 17 -3.96 -12.38 10.83
N ASP A 18 -3.55 -13.37 11.63
CA ASP A 18 -4.19 -14.70 11.61
C ASP A 18 -5.65 -14.62 12.08
N ASN A 19 -5.93 -13.83 13.11
CA ASN A 19 -7.28 -13.62 13.58
C ASN A 19 -8.15 -12.95 12.52
N SER A 20 -7.60 -11.97 11.83
CA SER A 20 -8.31 -11.26 10.77
C SER A 20 -8.58 -12.16 9.57
N VAL A 21 -7.61 -12.96 9.17
CA VAL A 21 -7.78 -13.92 8.07
C VAL A 21 -8.91 -14.91 8.37
N ARG A 22 -9.02 -15.38 9.59
CA ARG A 22 -10.13 -16.27 9.99
C ARG A 22 -11.48 -15.57 9.83
N LYS A 23 -11.58 -14.32 10.25
CA LYS A 23 -12.82 -13.53 10.09
C LYS A 23 -13.15 -13.32 8.61
N TRP A 24 -12.15 -13.00 7.81
CA TRP A 24 -12.35 -12.74 6.38
C TRP A 24 -12.75 -13.99 5.63
N ASN A 25 -12.27 -15.16 6.04
CA ASN A 25 -12.64 -16.43 5.41
C ASN A 25 -14.12 -16.75 5.53
N ILE A 26 -14.75 -16.31 6.61
CA ILE A 26 -16.17 -16.59 6.85
C ILE A 26 -17.07 -15.39 6.49
N SER A 27 -16.50 -14.25 6.18
CA SER A 27 -17.23 -13.05 5.78
C SER A 27 -17.61 -13.12 4.30
N ALA A 28 -18.82 -12.65 3.95
CA ALA A 28 -19.27 -12.65 2.57
C ALA A 28 -18.36 -11.84 1.65
N ASN A 29 -17.82 -10.72 2.16
CA ASN A 29 -16.95 -9.83 1.37
C ASN A 29 -15.47 -10.00 1.69
N GLY A 30 -15.12 -10.94 2.54
CA GLY A 30 -13.73 -11.21 2.91
C GLY A 30 -12.88 -11.69 1.73
N LYS A 31 -13.52 -12.27 0.73
CA LYS A 31 -12.83 -12.71 -0.48
C LYS A 31 -12.13 -11.58 -1.21
N PHE A 32 -12.63 -10.35 -1.09
CA PHE A 32 -12.00 -9.20 -1.72
C PHE A 32 -10.67 -8.83 -1.05
N LEU A 33 -10.46 -9.30 0.15
CA LEU A 33 -9.20 -9.12 0.87
C LEU A 33 -8.26 -10.31 0.70
N LEU A 34 -8.79 -11.52 0.54
CA LEU A 34 -8.00 -12.74 0.55
C LEU A 34 -7.72 -13.32 -0.83
N ARG A 35 -8.62 -13.12 -1.78
CA ARG A 35 -8.54 -13.78 -3.09
C ARG A 35 -8.33 -12.84 -4.26
N TYR A 36 -8.46 -11.53 -4.03
CA TYR A 36 -8.28 -10.51 -5.04
C TYR A 36 -6.99 -9.76 -4.75
N PRO A 37 -6.39 -9.14 -5.75
CA PRO A 37 -5.31 -8.19 -5.47
C PRO A 37 -5.76 -7.11 -4.50
N THR A 38 -4.90 -6.74 -3.59
CA THR A 38 -5.18 -5.75 -2.56
C THR A 38 -4.11 -4.69 -2.52
N VAL A 39 -4.47 -3.52 -1.98
CA VAL A 39 -3.54 -2.46 -1.63
C VAL A 39 -3.47 -2.42 -0.11
N TYR A 40 -2.30 -2.17 0.43
CA TYR A 40 -2.14 -2.09 1.88
C TYR A 40 -1.22 -0.94 2.25
N ILE A 41 -1.45 -0.40 3.45
CA ILE A 41 -0.64 0.66 4.02
C ILE A 41 -0.26 0.23 5.44
N ILE A 42 1.03 0.13 5.71
CA ILE A 42 1.52 -0.11 7.05
C ILE A 42 1.90 1.24 7.64
N ASN A 43 1.29 1.58 8.77
CA ASN A 43 1.53 2.84 9.46
C ASN A 43 2.37 2.60 10.71
N ASP A 44 3.42 3.36 10.86
CA ASP A 44 4.22 3.34 12.07
C ASP A 44 4.22 4.75 12.69
N LYS A 45 3.60 4.86 13.86
CA LYS A 45 3.54 6.12 14.58
C LYS A 45 4.83 6.35 15.33
N LYS A 46 5.63 7.30 14.86
CA LYS A 46 6.91 7.65 15.50
C LYS A 46 6.72 8.62 16.66
N SER A 47 5.78 9.56 16.53
CA SER A 47 5.41 10.51 17.58
C SER A 47 3.98 10.98 17.33
N GLU A 48 3.44 11.90 18.14
CA GLU A 48 2.06 12.38 18.01
C GLU A 48 1.73 12.87 16.61
N ASN A 49 2.67 13.54 15.94
CA ASN A 49 2.44 14.14 14.64
C ASN A 49 3.40 13.62 13.57
N ASN A 50 3.95 12.42 13.77
CA ASN A 50 4.94 11.88 12.85
C ASN A 50 4.67 10.41 12.58
N PHE A 51 4.32 10.10 11.34
CA PHE A 51 4.10 8.74 10.88
C PHE A 51 5.06 8.41 9.74
N GLU A 52 5.55 7.18 9.73
CA GLU A 52 6.17 6.61 8.54
C GLU A 52 5.22 5.55 8.01
N VAL A 53 5.09 5.46 6.70
CA VAL A 53 4.17 4.52 6.08
C VAL A 53 4.90 3.70 5.02
N TYR A 54 4.44 2.48 4.84
CA TYR A 54 4.84 1.64 3.72
C TYR A 54 3.58 1.34 2.90
N VAL A 55 3.61 1.63 1.61
CA VAL A 55 2.50 1.40 0.69
C VAL A 55 2.88 0.26 -0.24
N GLY A 56 1.98 -0.68 -0.41
CA GLY A 56 2.22 -1.78 -1.32
C GLY A 56 0.93 -2.33 -1.92
N GLU A 57 1.09 -3.18 -2.90
CA GLU A 57 -0.01 -3.96 -3.45
C GLU A 57 0.45 -5.41 -3.59
N THR A 58 -0.49 -6.34 -3.53
CA THR A 58 -0.16 -7.74 -3.60
C THR A 58 -1.36 -8.55 -4.07
N ALA A 59 -1.10 -9.69 -4.69
CA ALA A 59 -2.13 -10.66 -4.99
C ALA A 59 -2.40 -11.60 -3.81
N ASP A 60 -1.57 -11.56 -2.77
CA ASP A 60 -1.68 -12.44 -1.61
C ASP A 60 -1.27 -11.69 -0.35
N ILE A 61 -2.25 -11.02 0.26
CA ILE A 61 -1.99 -10.18 1.43
C ILE A 61 -1.46 -10.99 2.62
N ARG A 62 -1.95 -12.20 2.80
CA ARG A 62 -1.52 -13.05 3.91
C ARG A 62 -0.03 -13.37 3.84
N ASN A 63 0.41 -13.89 2.70
CA ASN A 63 1.81 -14.23 2.51
C ASN A 63 2.71 -13.01 2.50
N ARG A 64 2.26 -11.93 1.87
CA ARG A 64 3.05 -10.70 1.80
C ARG A 64 3.27 -10.10 3.18
N THR A 65 2.23 -10.07 4.01
CA THR A 65 2.33 -9.56 5.37
C THR A 65 3.24 -10.43 6.22
N ARG A 66 3.15 -11.75 6.08
CA ARG A 66 4.06 -12.66 6.79
C ARG A 66 5.51 -12.43 6.38
N GLN A 67 5.76 -12.22 5.10
CA GLN A 67 7.10 -11.92 4.59
C GLN A 67 7.64 -10.64 5.20
N HIS A 68 6.82 -9.58 5.28
CA HIS A 68 7.25 -8.32 5.90
C HIS A 68 7.55 -8.48 7.38
N LEU A 69 6.67 -9.17 8.12
CA LEU A 69 6.84 -9.37 9.55
C LEU A 69 8.07 -10.21 9.88
N ASN A 70 8.45 -11.12 8.98
CA ASN A 70 9.60 -11.99 9.14
C ASN A 70 10.79 -11.53 8.30
N ALA A 71 10.77 -10.30 7.80
CA ALA A 71 11.82 -9.81 6.92
C ALA A 71 13.19 -9.80 7.61
N ASP A 72 14.22 -10.11 6.82
CA ASP A 72 15.59 -10.01 7.28
C ASP A 72 15.97 -8.53 7.43
N THR A 73 16.15 -8.09 8.65
CA THR A 73 16.46 -6.71 8.99
C THR A 73 17.81 -6.25 8.43
N LYS A 74 18.68 -7.18 8.08
CA LYS A 74 19.94 -6.85 7.44
C LYS A 74 19.75 -6.28 6.04
N VAL A 75 18.66 -6.67 5.37
CA VAL A 75 18.37 -6.23 4.01
C VAL A 75 17.61 -4.91 4.01
N LYS A 76 16.66 -4.75 4.96
CA LYS A 76 15.82 -3.55 5.02
C LYS A 76 15.61 -3.15 6.48
N SER A 77 16.45 -2.25 6.96
CA SER A 77 16.45 -1.86 8.36
C SER A 77 15.14 -1.23 8.85
N PHE A 78 14.38 -0.57 7.96
CA PHE A 78 13.11 0.03 8.39
C PHE A 78 12.05 -1.01 8.77
N TRP A 79 12.17 -2.25 8.28
CA TRP A 79 11.24 -3.32 8.67
C TRP A 79 11.34 -3.69 10.14
N GLU A 80 12.53 -3.60 10.69
CA GLU A 80 12.75 -3.85 12.11
C GLU A 80 11.96 -2.87 12.95
N ASP A 81 12.05 -1.58 12.61
CA ASP A 81 11.32 -0.54 13.31
C ASP A 81 9.81 -0.77 13.24
N PHE A 82 9.30 -1.12 12.07
CA PHE A 82 7.87 -1.37 11.89
C PHE A 82 7.41 -2.59 12.68
N SER A 83 8.13 -3.69 12.61
CA SER A 83 7.71 -4.94 13.26
C SER A 83 7.89 -4.91 14.77
N GLU A 84 8.80 -4.12 15.30
CA GLU A 84 9.02 -3.99 16.73
C GLU A 84 8.13 -2.92 17.37
N SER A 85 7.59 -2.03 16.58
CA SER A 85 6.75 -0.95 17.09
C SER A 85 5.41 -1.48 17.54
N LYS A 86 5.04 -1.21 18.79
CA LYS A 86 3.72 -1.55 19.31
C LYS A 86 2.63 -0.60 18.81
N LYS A 87 3.02 0.43 18.05
CA LYS A 87 2.12 1.44 17.50
C LYS A 87 1.95 1.30 16.00
N SER A 88 2.39 0.19 15.44
CA SER A 88 2.21 -0.08 14.02
C SER A 88 0.86 -0.71 13.75
N SER A 89 0.20 -0.22 12.72
CA SER A 89 -1.07 -0.76 12.26
C SER A 89 -1.02 -0.89 10.73
N MET A 90 -2.01 -1.61 10.20
CA MET A 90 -2.06 -1.88 8.78
C MET A 90 -3.48 -1.71 8.26
N TYR A 91 -3.63 -0.93 7.20
CA TYR A 91 -4.85 -0.89 6.43
C TYR A 91 -4.74 -1.89 5.29
N VAL A 92 -5.76 -2.74 5.15
CA VAL A 92 -5.88 -3.64 4.01
C VAL A 92 -7.10 -3.21 3.22
N ILE A 93 -6.90 -2.95 1.94
CA ILE A 93 -7.92 -2.36 1.07
C ILE A 93 -8.22 -3.32 -0.07
N GLY A 94 -9.47 -3.73 -0.15
CA GLY A 94 -9.95 -4.62 -1.21
C GLY A 94 -11.16 -4.04 -1.91
N HIS A 95 -11.41 -4.50 -3.13
CA HIS A 95 -12.53 -4.07 -3.92
C HIS A 95 -12.83 -5.12 -4.97
N GLU A 96 -14.10 -5.28 -5.33
CA GLU A 96 -14.52 -6.28 -6.32
C GLU A 96 -13.88 -6.06 -7.69
N LEU A 97 -13.51 -4.83 -8.01
CA LEU A 97 -12.91 -4.50 -9.31
C LEU A 97 -11.38 -4.55 -9.30
N PHE A 98 -10.77 -4.86 -8.15
CA PHE A 98 -9.32 -4.85 -8.07
C PHE A 98 -8.72 -5.97 -8.92
N ASN A 99 -7.81 -5.56 -9.79
CA ASN A 99 -6.92 -6.43 -10.53
C ASN A 99 -5.51 -5.83 -10.41
N LYS A 100 -4.53 -6.51 -10.95
CA LYS A 100 -3.14 -6.09 -10.83
C LYS A 100 -2.89 -4.69 -11.40
N SER A 101 -3.53 -4.38 -12.51
CA SER A 101 -3.38 -3.07 -13.15
C SER A 101 -3.94 -1.95 -12.27
N LEU A 102 -5.14 -2.13 -11.77
CA LEU A 102 -5.79 -1.11 -10.95
C LEU A 102 -5.08 -0.93 -9.61
N THR A 103 -4.65 -2.01 -8.97
CA THR A 103 -3.96 -1.89 -7.69
C THR A 103 -2.61 -1.20 -7.83
N LEU A 104 -1.91 -1.39 -8.93
CA LEU A 104 -0.67 -0.67 -9.21
C LEU A 104 -0.92 0.83 -9.37
N ASP A 105 -1.98 1.21 -10.06
CA ASP A 105 -2.34 2.62 -10.22
C ASP A 105 -2.71 3.26 -8.88
N ILE A 106 -3.47 2.54 -8.07
CA ILE A 106 -3.87 3.04 -6.75
C ILE A 106 -2.66 3.17 -5.84
N GLU A 107 -1.75 2.20 -5.87
CA GLU A 107 -0.51 2.27 -5.10
C GLU A 107 0.27 3.53 -5.45
N ASN A 108 0.47 3.80 -6.74
CA ASN A 108 1.18 4.99 -7.18
C ASN A 108 0.49 6.28 -6.73
N ARG A 109 -0.81 6.34 -6.87
CA ARG A 109 -1.58 7.52 -6.51
C ARG A 109 -1.58 7.74 -5.00
N LEU A 110 -1.64 6.68 -4.21
CA LEU A 110 -1.53 6.76 -2.76
C LEU A 110 -0.16 7.28 -2.34
N MET A 111 0.90 6.82 -2.97
CA MET A 111 2.23 7.29 -2.65
C MET A 111 2.35 8.80 -2.88
N GLN A 112 1.85 9.29 -4.01
CA GLN A 112 1.84 10.72 -4.30
C GLN A 112 1.02 11.51 -3.28
N TYR A 113 -0.16 10.99 -2.94
CA TYR A 113 -1.04 11.63 -1.98
C TYR A 113 -0.41 11.70 -0.59
N LEU A 114 0.14 10.58 -0.12
CA LEU A 114 0.70 10.49 1.23
C LEU A 114 1.94 11.37 1.41
N LEU A 115 2.68 11.62 0.34
CA LEU A 115 3.81 12.56 0.39
C LEU A 115 3.35 14.00 0.67
N SER A 116 2.10 14.32 0.37
CA SER A 116 1.54 15.65 0.63
C SER A 116 0.88 15.77 2.00
N VAL A 117 0.74 14.67 2.73
CA VAL A 117 0.11 14.68 4.06
C VAL A 117 1.11 15.15 5.10
N GLU A 118 0.74 16.19 5.84
CA GLU A 118 1.65 16.90 6.74
C GLU A 118 2.29 16.00 7.80
N ASN A 119 1.53 15.08 8.36
CA ASN A 119 2.02 14.24 9.47
C ASN A 119 2.80 13.00 9.02
N ILE A 120 2.96 12.81 7.73
CA ILE A 120 3.71 11.68 7.20
C ILE A 120 5.11 12.15 6.82
N SER A 121 6.12 11.64 7.51
CA SER A 121 7.50 12.05 7.31
C SER A 121 8.21 11.24 6.22
N ARG A 122 7.80 9.99 6.03
CA ARG A 122 8.38 9.10 5.03
C ARG A 122 7.35 8.16 4.45
N VAL A 123 7.45 7.96 3.14
CA VAL A 123 6.66 6.97 2.41
C VAL A 123 7.63 5.93 1.85
N HIS A 124 7.46 4.68 2.25
CA HIS A 124 8.28 3.56 1.78
C HIS A 124 7.50 2.71 0.80
N ASN A 125 8.21 2.09 -0.12
CA ASN A 125 7.63 1.14 -1.07
C ASN A 125 8.76 0.24 -1.59
N SER A 126 8.44 -0.96 -2.01
CA SER A 126 9.45 -1.89 -2.50
C SER A 126 10.20 -1.36 -3.74
N ARG A 127 9.53 -0.53 -4.54
CA ARG A 127 10.14 0.06 -5.75
C ARG A 127 11.01 1.26 -5.44
N THR A 128 10.78 1.94 -4.32
CA THR A 128 11.52 3.17 -3.99
C THR A 128 12.89 2.91 -3.43
N ASN A 129 13.24 1.68 -3.16
CA ASN A 129 14.60 1.34 -2.74
C ASN A 129 15.63 1.73 -3.81
N GLN A 130 15.19 1.94 -5.04
CA GLN A 130 16.05 2.30 -6.16
C GLN A 130 15.89 3.75 -6.59
N GLN A 131 14.94 4.47 -6.00
CA GLN A 131 14.66 5.85 -6.38
C GLN A 131 14.51 6.69 -5.12
N ASN A 132 15.30 7.75 -5.04
CA ASN A 132 15.24 8.67 -3.92
C ASN A 132 14.27 9.82 -4.15
N GLU A 133 13.71 9.93 -5.34
CA GLU A 133 12.87 11.03 -5.71
C GLU A 133 11.52 10.55 -6.23
N TYR A 134 10.48 11.21 -5.76
CA TYR A 134 9.13 10.97 -6.25
C TYR A 134 8.77 12.07 -7.24
N TYR A 135 7.99 11.71 -8.23
CA TYR A 135 7.46 12.68 -9.16
C TYR A 135 6.09 13.18 -8.68
N THR A 136 5.74 14.38 -9.08
CA THR A 136 4.43 14.92 -8.79
C THR A 136 3.43 14.48 -9.86
N SER A 137 2.14 14.56 -9.51
CA SER A 137 1.07 14.27 -10.46
C SER A 137 1.16 15.19 -11.69
N GLU A 138 1.53 16.46 -11.47
CA GLU A 138 1.70 17.43 -12.56
C GLU A 138 2.80 17.04 -13.53
N MET A 139 3.93 16.56 -13.00
CA MET A 139 5.03 16.10 -13.84
C MET A 139 4.61 14.92 -14.69
N LEU A 140 3.87 13.98 -14.10
CA LEU A 140 3.37 12.82 -14.81
C LEU A 140 2.45 13.25 -15.95
N ASP A 141 1.49 14.13 -15.64
CA ASP A 141 0.52 14.61 -16.63
C ASP A 141 1.19 15.34 -17.78
N GLU A 142 2.19 16.15 -17.47
CA GLU A 142 2.94 16.90 -18.45
C GLU A 142 3.70 15.97 -19.41
N ILE A 143 4.43 15.01 -18.86
CA ILE A 143 5.16 14.05 -19.66
C ILE A 143 4.21 13.19 -20.48
N PHE A 144 3.13 12.74 -19.88
CA PHE A 144 2.14 11.90 -20.56
C PHE A 144 1.50 12.65 -21.72
N SER A 145 1.17 13.93 -21.52
CA SER A 145 0.59 14.76 -22.57
C SER A 145 1.52 14.86 -23.77
N GLU A 146 2.82 15.01 -23.54
CA GLU A 146 3.79 15.03 -24.62
C GLU A 146 3.82 13.73 -25.39
N ILE A 147 3.77 12.60 -24.67
CA ILE A 147 3.73 11.28 -25.31
C ILE A 147 2.48 11.13 -26.17
N CYS A 148 1.34 11.63 -25.69
CA CYS A 148 0.09 11.55 -26.44
C CYS A 148 0.13 12.29 -27.76
N LEU A 149 1.00 13.28 -27.90
CA LEU A 149 1.16 14.00 -29.18
C LEU A 149 1.60 13.09 -30.31
N LEU A 150 2.20 11.96 -30.02
CA LEU A 150 2.57 10.98 -31.05
C LEU A 150 1.37 10.48 -31.84
N TYR A 151 0.18 10.50 -31.24
CA TYR A 151 -1.04 9.99 -31.86
C TYR A 151 -2.04 11.08 -32.22
N THR A 152 -1.81 12.30 -31.79
CA THR A 152 -2.71 13.43 -32.09
C THR A 152 -2.11 14.40 -33.10
N SER A 153 -0.86 14.22 -33.40
CA SER A 153 -0.18 15.04 -34.40
C SER A 153 -0.79 14.79 -35.78
N ASP A 154 -1.04 15.85 -36.49
CA ASP A 154 -1.48 15.79 -37.89
C ASP A 154 -0.34 15.56 -38.87
N ALA A 155 0.74 15.25 -38.30
CA ALA A 155 1.94 15.02 -39.11
C ALA A 155 1.73 14.02 -40.20
#